data_558bf41cb9d400df769d1fca8749aad6
#
_entry.id   558bf41cb9d400df769d1fca8749aad6
#
_cell.length_a   1.000
_cell.length_b   1.000
_cell.length_c   1.000
_cell.angle_alpha   90.00
_cell.angle_beta   90.00
_cell.angle_gamma   90.00
#
_symmetry.space_group_name_H-M   'P 1'
#
loop_
_entity.id
_entity.type
_entity.pdbx_description
1 polymer ?
#
loop_
_entity_poly.entity_id
_entity_poly.type
_entity_poly.pdbx_seq_one_letter_code
_entity_poly.pdbx_strand_id
1 'polypeptide(L)'
;PPEVSTAVLMALQPLIASLPAGYRIEMGGNIDESLKANAALAKVFPIMIILTLIVIMFQVRSFSATFMTVLTAPLGLIGAVPILLAFDQPFGFNAILGMIGLAGILMRNTLILIEQIRENKAEGLDDYRAVIEATVQRTRPVILTALAAVLAFIPLTHSVFWGSMAYTLIGGTAGGTVLILLFLPALYAAWFCICLLYTSDAADER
;
A
#
# COMPACT_ATOMS: atom_id res chain seq x y z
N PRO A 1 21.83 3.55 -11.48
CA PRO A 1 20.89 2.75 -12.25
C PRO A 1 21.48 1.38 -12.50
N PRO A 2 20.76 0.30 -12.16
CA PRO A 2 21.26 -1.07 -12.26
C PRO A 2 21.65 -1.46 -13.70
N GLU A 3 20.98 -0.89 -14.69
CA GLU A 3 21.24 -1.15 -16.11
C GLU A 3 22.66 -0.80 -16.55
N VAL A 4 23.17 0.36 -16.12
CA VAL A 4 24.53 0.79 -16.46
C VAL A 4 25.57 -0.14 -15.83
N SER A 5 25.40 -0.53 -14.59
CA SER A 5 26.33 -1.43 -13.89
C SER A 5 26.30 -2.83 -14.49
N THR A 6 25.14 -3.31 -14.92
CA THR A 6 25.02 -4.59 -15.63
C THR A 6 25.70 -4.53 -17.02
N ALA A 7 25.50 -3.42 -17.74
CA ALA A 7 26.16 -3.20 -19.03
C ALA A 7 27.70 -3.14 -18.89
N VAL A 8 28.18 -2.44 -17.84
CA VAL A 8 29.64 -2.38 -17.55
C VAL A 8 30.17 -3.77 -17.18
N LEU A 9 29.44 -4.54 -16.36
CA LEU A 9 29.89 -5.90 -16.02
C LEU A 9 29.92 -6.81 -17.25
N MET A 10 28.94 -6.70 -18.15
CA MET A 10 28.95 -7.43 -19.42
C MET A 10 30.15 -7.03 -20.30
N ALA A 11 30.49 -5.75 -20.38
CA ALA A 11 31.63 -5.25 -21.11
C ALA A 11 32.99 -5.72 -20.50
N LEU A 12 33.04 -5.97 -19.21
CA LEU A 12 34.21 -6.46 -18.48
C LEU A 12 34.36 -7.99 -18.50
N GLN A 13 33.41 -8.75 -19.02
CA GLN A 13 33.46 -10.21 -19.11
C GLN A 13 34.76 -10.75 -19.74
N PRO A 14 35.26 -10.21 -20.88
CA PRO A 14 36.51 -10.69 -21.48
C PRO A 14 37.72 -10.40 -20.57
N LEU A 15 37.69 -9.31 -19.81
CA LEU A 15 38.75 -8.98 -18.85
C LEU A 15 38.69 -9.93 -17.63
N ILE A 16 37.48 -10.24 -17.14
CA ILE A 16 37.28 -11.18 -16.04
C ILE A 16 37.84 -12.57 -16.39
N ALA A 17 37.66 -13.02 -17.65
CA ALA A 17 38.16 -14.28 -18.13
C ALA A 17 39.68 -14.34 -18.23
N SER A 18 40.37 -13.19 -18.32
CA SER A 18 41.82 -13.08 -18.41
C SER A 18 42.51 -12.87 -17.04
N LEU A 19 41.76 -12.77 -15.95
CA LEU A 19 42.32 -12.54 -14.62
C LEU A 19 43.05 -13.79 -14.08
N PRO A 20 44.21 -13.60 -13.40
CA PRO A 20 44.91 -14.69 -12.73
C PRO A 20 44.04 -15.30 -11.60
N ALA A 21 44.29 -16.57 -11.29
CA ALA A 21 43.61 -17.26 -10.20
C ALA A 21 43.79 -16.50 -8.86
N GLY A 22 42.65 -16.14 -8.24
CA GLY A 22 42.61 -15.39 -6.96
C GLY A 22 42.05 -13.96 -7.08
N TYR A 23 41.89 -13.44 -8.30
CA TYR A 23 41.28 -12.13 -8.53
C TYR A 23 39.83 -12.29 -9.01
N ARG A 24 38.90 -11.53 -8.42
CA ARG A 24 37.50 -11.47 -8.84
C ARG A 24 37.05 -10.03 -8.98
N ILE A 25 36.28 -9.75 -10.01
CA ILE A 25 35.56 -8.49 -10.18
C ILE A 25 34.11 -8.79 -9.84
N GLU A 26 33.61 -8.20 -8.77
CA GLU A 26 32.24 -8.33 -8.31
C GLU A 26 31.55 -6.97 -8.34
N MET A 27 30.24 -6.97 -8.60
CA MET A 27 29.46 -5.75 -8.46
C MET A 27 29.31 -5.43 -6.97
N GLY A 28 29.89 -4.30 -6.56
CA GLY A 28 29.79 -3.82 -5.18
C GLY A 28 28.82 -2.64 -5.03
N GLY A 29 28.75 -2.11 -3.81
CA GLY A 29 27.95 -0.93 -3.48
C GLY A 29 26.46 -1.19 -3.45
N ASN A 30 25.66 -0.19 -3.84
CA ASN A 30 24.21 -0.19 -3.70
C ASN A 30 23.50 -1.36 -4.41
N ILE A 31 24.08 -1.91 -5.48
CA ILE A 31 23.47 -3.02 -6.24
C ILE A 31 23.61 -4.33 -5.47
N ASP A 32 24.79 -4.64 -4.96
CA ASP A 32 25.03 -5.86 -4.19
C ASP A 32 24.19 -5.85 -2.88
N GLU A 33 24.14 -4.70 -2.20
CA GLU A 33 23.30 -4.53 -1.02
C GLU A 33 21.82 -4.66 -1.35
N SER A 34 21.36 -4.11 -2.47
CA SER A 34 19.95 -4.24 -2.90
C SER A 34 19.61 -5.68 -3.25
N LEU A 35 20.51 -6.44 -3.89
CA LEU A 35 20.30 -7.86 -4.20
C LEU A 35 20.22 -8.70 -2.93
N LYS A 36 21.13 -8.47 -1.96
CA LYS A 36 21.10 -9.15 -0.66
C LYS A 36 19.83 -8.80 0.13
N ALA A 37 19.45 -7.53 0.12
CA ALA A 37 18.23 -7.06 0.78
C ALA A 37 16.97 -7.64 0.14
N ASN A 38 16.89 -7.70 -1.19
CA ASN A 38 15.77 -8.35 -1.89
C ASN A 38 15.69 -9.85 -1.59
N ALA A 39 16.82 -10.55 -1.53
CA ALA A 39 16.86 -11.96 -1.17
C ALA A 39 16.41 -12.20 0.29
N ALA A 40 16.80 -11.33 1.21
CA ALA A 40 16.34 -11.37 2.60
C ALA A 40 14.84 -11.05 2.70
N LEU A 41 14.38 -10.02 1.96
CA LEU A 41 12.98 -9.64 1.90
C LEU A 41 12.11 -10.78 1.38
N ALA A 42 12.53 -11.45 0.31
CA ALA A 42 11.79 -12.59 -0.25
C ALA A 42 11.60 -13.74 0.74
N LYS A 43 12.52 -13.94 1.68
CA LYS A 43 12.41 -14.96 2.74
C LYS A 43 11.46 -14.53 3.85
N VAL A 44 11.46 -13.25 4.22
CA VAL A 44 10.67 -12.71 5.35
C VAL A 44 9.26 -12.34 4.90
N PHE A 45 9.07 -11.99 3.63
CA PHE A 45 7.80 -11.49 3.08
C PHE A 45 6.61 -12.46 3.30
N PRO A 46 6.71 -13.78 3.03
CA PRO A 46 5.59 -14.68 3.30
C PRO A 46 5.24 -14.78 4.79
N ILE A 47 6.24 -14.77 5.67
CA ILE A 47 6.03 -14.79 7.12
C ILE A 47 5.31 -13.51 7.56
N MET A 48 5.73 -12.36 7.05
CA MET A 48 5.12 -11.07 7.30
C MET A 48 3.64 -11.05 6.86
N ILE A 49 3.33 -11.56 5.67
CA ILE A 49 1.95 -11.63 5.17
C ILE A 49 1.09 -12.50 6.10
N ILE A 50 1.56 -13.70 6.45
CA ILE A 50 0.82 -14.61 7.32
C ILE A 50 0.56 -13.94 8.68
N LEU A 51 1.57 -13.34 9.29
CA LEU A 51 1.43 -12.66 10.57
C LEU A 51 0.42 -11.50 10.48
N THR A 52 0.52 -10.69 9.42
CA THR A 52 -0.41 -9.58 9.17
C THR A 52 -1.85 -10.08 9.03
N LEU A 53 -2.08 -11.15 8.26
CA LEU A 53 -3.40 -11.75 8.11
C LEU A 53 -3.96 -12.26 9.45
N ILE A 54 -3.13 -12.91 10.26
CA ILE A 54 -3.52 -13.39 11.60
C ILE A 54 -3.95 -12.21 12.48
N VAL A 55 -3.15 -11.14 12.53
CA VAL A 55 -3.44 -9.96 13.34
C VAL A 55 -4.73 -9.28 12.88
N ILE A 56 -4.91 -9.06 11.56
CA ILE A 56 -6.14 -8.48 11.00
C ILE A 56 -7.35 -9.35 11.33
N MET A 57 -7.21 -10.66 11.15
CA MET A 57 -8.30 -11.60 11.44
C MET A 57 -8.69 -11.60 12.92
N PHE A 58 -7.71 -11.50 13.80
CA PHE A 58 -7.96 -11.45 15.25
C PHE A 58 -8.67 -10.15 15.64
N GLN A 59 -8.31 -9.04 15.00
CA GLN A 59 -8.92 -7.73 15.25
C GLN A 59 -10.35 -7.65 14.71
N VAL A 60 -10.55 -8.05 13.46
CA VAL A 60 -11.84 -7.86 12.76
C VAL A 60 -12.83 -8.99 13.04
N ARG A 61 -12.36 -10.18 13.40
CA ARG A 61 -13.18 -11.38 13.66
C ARG A 61 -14.17 -11.72 12.52
N SER A 62 -13.80 -11.41 11.27
CA SER A 62 -14.63 -11.66 10.09
C SER A 62 -13.76 -11.91 8.87
N PHE A 63 -13.97 -13.03 8.19
CA PHE A 63 -13.25 -13.38 6.97
C PHE A 63 -13.52 -12.38 5.83
N SER A 64 -14.78 -11.98 5.66
CA SER A 64 -15.19 -11.02 4.62
C SER A 64 -14.48 -9.67 4.80
N ALA A 65 -14.47 -9.14 6.02
CA ALA A 65 -13.84 -7.86 6.31
C ALA A 65 -12.30 -7.93 6.21
N THR A 66 -11.69 -9.07 6.60
CA THR A 66 -10.26 -9.32 6.39
C THR A 66 -9.92 -9.33 4.90
N PHE A 67 -10.71 -10.05 4.09
CA PHE A 67 -10.52 -10.10 2.64
C PHE A 67 -10.64 -8.72 2.00
N MET A 68 -11.67 -7.95 2.37
CA MET A 68 -11.85 -6.57 1.90
C MET A 68 -10.64 -5.69 2.26
N THR A 69 -10.13 -5.82 3.48
CA THR A 69 -8.96 -5.06 3.94
C THR A 69 -7.73 -5.38 3.09
N VAL A 70 -7.48 -6.65 2.80
CA VAL A 70 -6.34 -7.07 1.96
C VAL A 70 -6.52 -6.60 0.52
N LEU A 71 -7.75 -6.61 0.01
CA LEU A 71 -8.06 -6.17 -1.36
C LEU A 71 -7.81 -4.67 -1.56
N THR A 72 -7.79 -3.87 -0.50
CA THR A 72 -7.46 -2.43 -0.60
C THR A 72 -5.96 -2.16 -0.71
N ALA A 73 -5.09 -3.09 -0.35
CA ALA A 73 -3.65 -2.90 -0.44
C ALA A 73 -3.14 -2.58 -1.86
N PRO A 74 -3.60 -3.27 -2.93
CA PRO A 74 -3.22 -2.96 -4.30
C PRO A 74 -3.68 -1.59 -4.81
N LEU A 75 -4.70 -0.97 -4.18
CA LEU A 75 -5.16 0.37 -4.57
C LEU A 75 -4.06 1.44 -4.43
N GLY A 76 -3.11 1.22 -3.53
CA GLY A 76 -1.94 2.08 -3.41
C GLY A 76 -1.07 2.15 -4.66
N LEU A 77 -1.02 1.07 -5.45
CA LEU A 77 -0.30 1.05 -6.72
C LEU A 77 -0.84 2.08 -7.70
N ILE A 78 -2.16 2.26 -7.74
CA ILE A 78 -2.82 3.21 -8.64
C ILE A 78 -2.37 4.65 -8.32
N GLY A 79 -2.07 4.96 -7.07
CA GLY A 79 -1.52 6.26 -6.67
C GLY A 79 0.00 6.36 -6.81
N ALA A 80 0.72 5.30 -6.49
CA ALA A 80 2.19 5.29 -6.47
C ALA A 80 2.80 5.29 -7.88
N VAL A 81 2.28 4.45 -8.79
CA VAL A 81 2.84 4.28 -10.14
C VAL A 81 2.85 5.59 -10.97
N PRO A 82 1.74 6.36 -11.05
CA PRO A 82 1.76 7.60 -11.81
C PRO A 82 2.79 8.62 -11.30
N ILE A 83 2.99 8.73 -10.00
CA ILE A 83 3.97 9.66 -9.43
C ILE A 83 5.39 9.19 -9.70
N LEU A 84 5.69 7.90 -9.57
CA LEU A 84 6.99 7.37 -9.93
C LEU A 84 7.33 7.63 -11.41
N LEU A 85 6.34 7.49 -12.30
CA LEU A 85 6.50 7.77 -13.73
C LEU A 85 6.65 9.27 -14.01
N ALA A 86 5.86 10.13 -13.34
CA ALA A 86 5.90 11.58 -13.56
C ALA A 86 7.23 12.21 -13.13
N PHE A 87 7.88 11.65 -12.12
CA PHE A 87 9.17 12.12 -11.60
C PHE A 87 10.36 11.27 -12.05
N ASP A 88 10.16 10.37 -13.02
CA ASP A 88 11.19 9.49 -13.59
C ASP A 88 12.03 8.76 -12.52
N GLN A 89 11.33 8.27 -11.48
CA GLN A 89 12.00 7.59 -10.39
C GLN A 89 12.14 6.09 -10.67
N PRO A 90 13.34 5.51 -10.41
CA PRO A 90 13.57 4.09 -10.66
C PRO A 90 12.73 3.23 -9.71
N PHE A 91 12.08 2.21 -10.29
CA PHE A 91 11.41 1.19 -9.50
C PHE A 91 12.44 0.18 -8.99
N GLY A 92 13.00 0.44 -7.83
CA GLY A 92 14.03 -0.36 -7.17
C GLY A 92 13.62 -0.85 -5.80
N PHE A 93 14.58 -1.40 -5.05
CA PHE A 93 14.37 -1.89 -3.68
C PHE A 93 13.63 -0.90 -2.78
N ASN A 94 14.03 0.38 -2.82
CA ASN A 94 13.42 1.41 -1.99
C ASN A 94 11.95 1.70 -2.36
N ALA A 95 11.60 1.62 -3.65
CA ALA A 95 10.21 1.75 -4.08
C ALA A 95 9.36 0.57 -3.58
N ILE A 96 9.90 -0.66 -3.64
CA ILE A 96 9.24 -1.87 -3.11
C ILE A 96 9.02 -1.74 -1.60
N LEU A 97 10.03 -1.27 -0.86
CA LEU A 97 9.92 -1.02 0.57
C LEU A 97 8.83 0.03 0.89
N GLY A 98 8.80 1.11 0.09
CA GLY A 98 7.74 2.11 0.15
C GLY A 98 6.36 1.53 -0.10
N MET A 99 6.22 0.62 -1.06
CA MET A 99 4.94 -0.06 -1.35
C MET A 99 4.47 -0.98 -0.23
N ILE A 100 5.38 -1.69 0.43
CA ILE A 100 5.05 -2.52 1.60
C ILE A 100 4.53 -1.62 2.74
N GLY A 101 5.22 -0.51 3.02
CA GLY A 101 4.78 0.47 4.02
C GLY A 101 3.42 1.09 3.66
N LEU A 102 3.24 1.44 2.38
CA LEU A 102 1.98 1.97 1.86
C LEU A 102 0.81 0.99 2.03
N ALA A 103 1.02 -0.29 1.71
CA ALA A 103 -0.01 -1.31 1.92
C ALA A 103 -0.47 -1.36 3.38
N GLY A 104 0.46 -1.28 4.33
CA GLY A 104 0.13 -1.20 5.76
C GLY A 104 -0.69 0.04 6.14
N ILE A 105 -0.36 1.21 5.59
CA ILE A 105 -1.11 2.47 5.81
C ILE A 105 -2.54 2.33 5.27
N LEU A 106 -2.71 1.78 4.07
CA LEU A 106 -4.02 1.61 3.44
C LEU A 106 -4.89 0.59 4.18
N MET A 107 -4.31 -0.57 4.56
CA MET A 107 -5.01 -1.57 5.36
C MET A 107 -5.49 -0.99 6.69
N ARG A 108 -4.65 -0.21 7.37
CA ARG A 108 -5.03 0.48 8.61
C ARG A 108 -6.22 1.41 8.41
N ASN A 109 -6.20 2.25 7.36
CA ASN A 109 -7.30 3.17 7.07
C ASN A 109 -8.60 2.41 6.77
N THR A 110 -8.50 1.31 6.03
CA THR A 110 -9.63 0.41 5.74
C THR A 110 -10.21 -0.21 7.01
N LEU A 111 -9.36 -0.71 7.91
CA LEU A 111 -9.79 -1.27 9.19
C LEU A 111 -10.56 -0.27 10.04
N ILE A 112 -10.05 0.96 10.14
CA ILE A 112 -10.71 2.04 10.89
C ILE A 112 -12.09 2.36 10.33
N LEU A 113 -12.24 2.33 9.00
CA LEU A 113 -13.54 2.59 8.36
C LEU A 113 -14.52 1.42 8.56
N ILE A 114 -14.07 0.18 8.44
CA ILE A 114 -14.89 -1.01 8.67
C ILE A 114 -15.36 -1.06 10.14
N GLU A 115 -14.48 -0.74 11.08
CA GLU A 115 -14.83 -0.71 12.50
C GLU A 115 -15.90 0.36 12.80
N GLN A 116 -15.78 1.56 12.19
CA GLN A 116 -16.78 2.60 12.32
C GLN A 116 -18.14 2.20 11.75
N ILE A 117 -18.15 1.50 10.60
CA ILE A 117 -19.40 0.97 10.04
C ILE A 117 -20.07 0.00 11.02
N ARG A 118 -19.30 -0.86 11.67
CA ARG A 118 -19.79 -1.81 12.66
C ARG A 118 -20.35 -1.12 13.90
N GLU A 119 -19.66 -0.10 14.38
CA GLU A 119 -20.06 0.71 15.53
C GLU A 119 -21.40 1.40 15.24
N ASN A 120 -21.53 2.07 14.09
CA ASN A 120 -22.76 2.71 13.65
C ASN A 120 -23.92 1.71 13.52
N LYS A 121 -23.66 0.49 13.04
CA LYS A 121 -24.67 -0.60 13.00
C LYS A 121 -25.08 -1.07 14.40
N ALA A 122 -24.14 -1.14 15.33
CA ALA A 122 -24.41 -1.51 16.71
C ALA A 122 -25.25 -0.45 17.45
N GLU A 123 -25.13 0.82 17.04
CA GLU A 123 -25.96 1.94 17.53
C GLU A 123 -27.39 1.94 16.93
N GLY A 124 -27.70 1.02 16.02
CA GLY A 124 -29.03 0.84 15.45
C GLY A 124 -29.27 1.60 14.14
N LEU A 125 -28.22 2.14 13.49
CA LEU A 125 -28.36 2.70 12.16
C LEU A 125 -28.61 1.60 11.13
N ASP A 126 -29.45 1.93 10.16
CA ASP A 126 -29.65 1.09 8.97
C ASP A 126 -28.34 0.89 8.20
N ASP A 127 -28.20 -0.24 7.54
CA ASP A 127 -26.98 -0.68 6.86
C ASP A 127 -26.42 0.38 5.90
N TYR A 128 -27.30 0.99 5.10
CA TYR A 128 -26.90 2.02 4.14
C TYR A 128 -26.43 3.31 4.84
N ARG A 129 -27.21 3.76 5.84
CA ARG A 129 -26.86 4.95 6.63
C ARG A 129 -25.59 4.74 7.44
N ALA A 130 -25.39 3.55 8.01
CA ALA A 130 -24.18 3.21 8.74
C ALA A 130 -22.91 3.35 7.89
N VAL A 131 -22.96 2.93 6.62
CA VAL A 131 -21.81 3.06 5.69
C VAL A 131 -21.54 4.52 5.33
N ILE A 132 -22.58 5.29 5.01
CA ILE A 132 -22.41 6.71 4.64
C ILE A 132 -21.92 7.51 5.83
N GLU A 133 -22.57 7.38 6.99
CA GLU A 133 -22.22 8.10 8.21
C GLU A 133 -20.77 7.80 8.63
N ALA A 134 -20.35 6.52 8.62
CA ALA A 134 -18.99 6.13 8.91
C ALA A 134 -18.00 6.79 7.96
N THR A 135 -18.32 6.83 6.67
CA THR A 135 -17.45 7.44 5.65
C THR A 135 -17.30 8.94 5.90
N VAL A 136 -18.40 9.65 6.16
CA VAL A 136 -18.39 11.08 6.46
C VAL A 136 -17.61 11.38 7.74
N GLN A 137 -17.84 10.64 8.82
CA GLN A 137 -17.18 10.83 10.11
C GLN A 137 -15.65 10.58 10.00
N ARG A 138 -15.23 9.61 9.20
CA ARG A 138 -13.81 9.24 9.05
C ARG A 138 -13.08 10.01 7.96
N THR A 139 -13.78 10.68 7.06
CA THR A 139 -13.17 11.45 5.96
C THR A 139 -12.20 12.52 6.48
N ARG A 140 -12.60 13.33 7.47
CA ARG A 140 -11.75 14.38 8.03
C ARG A 140 -10.44 13.84 8.64
N PRO A 141 -10.46 12.92 9.63
CA PRO A 141 -9.22 12.43 10.23
C PRO A 141 -8.35 11.67 9.23
N VAL A 142 -8.93 10.95 8.28
CA VAL A 142 -8.16 10.19 7.27
C VAL A 142 -7.47 11.14 6.30
N ILE A 143 -8.13 12.19 5.82
CA ILE A 143 -7.52 13.21 4.95
C ILE A 143 -6.42 13.96 5.70
N LEU A 144 -6.63 14.36 6.95
CA LEU A 144 -5.62 15.06 7.74
C LEU A 144 -4.36 14.22 7.97
N THR A 145 -4.53 12.93 8.29
CA THR A 145 -3.39 12.02 8.47
C THR A 145 -2.65 11.75 7.16
N ALA A 146 -3.38 11.61 6.04
CA ALA A 146 -2.79 11.47 4.73
C ALA A 146 -2.00 12.71 4.31
N LEU A 147 -2.56 13.90 4.54
CA LEU A 147 -1.88 15.16 4.24
C LEU A 147 -0.62 15.34 5.09
N ALA A 148 -0.70 15.03 6.39
CA ALA A 148 0.44 15.06 7.29
C ALA A 148 1.55 14.10 6.83
N ALA A 149 1.19 12.88 6.41
CA ALA A 149 2.14 11.90 5.89
C ALA A 149 2.79 12.39 4.58
N VAL A 150 2.01 12.93 3.65
CA VAL A 150 2.54 13.50 2.40
C VAL A 150 3.53 14.62 2.70
N LEU A 151 3.18 15.56 3.57
CA LEU A 151 4.06 16.68 3.96
C LEU A 151 5.35 16.18 4.64
N ALA A 152 5.25 15.13 5.48
CA ALA A 152 6.41 14.56 6.17
C ALA A 152 7.41 13.89 5.20
N PHE A 153 6.93 13.36 4.07
CA PHE A 153 7.80 12.72 3.07
C PHE A 153 8.39 13.69 2.05
N ILE A 154 7.89 14.94 1.93
CA ILE A 154 8.44 15.93 0.98
C ILE A 154 9.96 16.14 1.18
N PRO A 155 10.50 16.39 2.38
CA PRO A 155 11.94 16.58 2.52
C PRO A 155 12.75 15.35 2.13
N LEU A 156 12.18 14.16 2.22
CA LEU A 156 12.85 12.91 1.85
C LEU A 156 12.98 12.73 0.32
N THR A 157 12.18 13.43 -0.49
CA THR A 157 12.27 13.38 -1.96
C THR A 157 13.59 13.89 -2.49
N HIS A 158 14.28 14.77 -1.75
CA HIS A 158 15.60 15.30 -2.12
C HIS A 158 16.74 14.31 -1.85
N SER A 159 16.48 13.20 -1.17
CA SER A 159 17.49 12.17 -0.92
C SER A 159 17.69 11.29 -2.16
N VAL A 160 18.94 11.18 -2.62
CA VAL A 160 19.31 10.31 -3.75
C VAL A 160 19.00 8.84 -3.48
N PHE A 161 19.07 8.43 -2.21
CA PHE A 161 18.83 7.04 -1.82
C PHE A 161 17.34 6.76 -1.50
N TRP A 162 16.71 7.63 -0.70
CA TRP A 162 15.34 7.43 -0.23
C TRP A 162 14.26 8.07 -1.11
N GLY A 163 14.65 8.80 -2.16
CA GLY A 163 13.72 9.55 -3.01
C GLY A 163 12.62 8.69 -3.60
N SER A 164 12.96 7.56 -4.22
CA SER A 164 11.95 6.68 -4.85
C SER A 164 10.94 6.11 -3.83
N MET A 165 11.38 5.83 -2.60
CA MET A 165 10.49 5.44 -1.51
C MET A 165 9.55 6.58 -1.12
N ALA A 166 10.08 7.81 -1.01
CA ALA A 166 9.29 8.98 -0.67
C ALA A 166 8.21 9.27 -1.72
N TYR A 167 8.55 9.24 -3.01
CA TYR A 167 7.59 9.42 -4.10
C TYR A 167 6.51 8.33 -4.09
N THR A 168 6.90 7.08 -3.84
CA THR A 168 5.95 5.95 -3.70
C THR A 168 4.96 6.20 -2.57
N LEU A 169 5.45 6.63 -1.41
CA LEU A 169 4.60 6.89 -0.23
C LEU A 169 3.71 8.12 -0.44
N ILE A 170 4.22 9.20 -1.02
CA ILE A 170 3.44 10.41 -1.31
C ILE A 170 2.30 10.08 -2.27
N GLY A 171 2.64 9.51 -3.43
CA GLY A 171 1.66 9.17 -4.45
C GLY A 171 0.64 8.14 -4.01
N GLY A 172 1.15 7.09 -3.38
CA GLY A 172 0.32 6.01 -2.90
C GLY A 172 -0.59 6.42 -1.74
N THR A 173 -0.11 7.24 -0.80
CA THR A 173 -0.94 7.73 0.31
C THR A 173 -1.99 8.70 -0.19
N ALA A 174 -1.65 9.66 -1.04
CA ALA A 174 -2.60 10.62 -1.59
C ALA A 174 -3.67 9.91 -2.46
N GLY A 175 -3.24 9.18 -3.48
CA GLY A 175 -4.14 8.46 -4.39
C GLY A 175 -4.91 7.33 -3.69
N GLY A 176 -4.24 6.54 -2.87
CA GLY A 176 -4.85 5.44 -2.12
C GLY A 176 -5.90 5.93 -1.11
N THR A 177 -5.67 7.06 -0.45
CA THR A 177 -6.65 7.62 0.49
C THR A 177 -7.93 8.05 -0.23
N VAL A 178 -7.81 8.74 -1.37
CA VAL A 178 -8.97 9.11 -2.19
C VAL A 178 -9.72 7.87 -2.66
N LEU A 179 -8.98 6.87 -3.15
CA LEU A 179 -9.57 5.61 -3.62
C LEU A 179 -10.26 4.84 -2.51
N ILE A 180 -9.67 4.75 -1.31
CA ILE A 180 -10.32 4.06 -0.18
C ILE A 180 -11.62 4.75 0.21
N LEU A 181 -11.64 6.07 0.31
CA LEU A 181 -12.84 6.81 0.69
C LEU A 181 -13.99 6.67 -0.33
N LEU A 182 -13.67 6.45 -1.60
CA LEU A 182 -14.67 6.24 -2.66
C LEU A 182 -14.99 4.76 -2.87
N PHE A 183 -13.96 3.94 -2.96
CA PHE A 183 -14.08 2.53 -3.35
C PHE A 183 -14.58 1.63 -2.23
N LEU A 184 -14.11 1.85 -0.99
CA LEU A 184 -14.45 0.96 0.11
C LEU A 184 -15.94 1.01 0.50
N PRO A 185 -16.62 2.18 0.59
CA PRO A 185 -18.06 2.22 0.80
C PRO A 185 -18.84 1.52 -0.31
N ALA A 186 -18.43 1.71 -1.56
CA ALA A 186 -19.06 1.06 -2.71
C ALA A 186 -18.83 -0.46 -2.71
N LEU A 187 -17.61 -0.91 -2.39
CA LEU A 187 -17.27 -2.33 -2.26
C LEU A 187 -18.05 -2.99 -1.11
N TYR A 188 -18.15 -2.30 0.03
CA TYR A 188 -18.89 -2.79 1.18
C TYR A 188 -20.38 -2.94 0.87
N ALA A 189 -20.98 -1.92 0.23
CA ALA A 189 -22.38 -1.96 -0.21
C ALA A 189 -22.63 -3.07 -1.22
N ALA A 190 -21.75 -3.25 -2.21
CA ALA A 190 -21.85 -4.31 -3.20
C ALA A 190 -21.69 -5.71 -2.59
N TRP A 191 -20.75 -5.88 -1.65
CA TRP A 191 -20.46 -7.17 -1.04
C TRP A 191 -21.60 -7.66 -0.12
N PHE A 192 -22.19 -6.76 0.64
CA PHE A 192 -23.28 -7.07 1.56
C PHE A 192 -24.67 -6.86 0.92
N CYS A 193 -24.73 -6.64 -0.41
CA CYS A 193 -25.99 -6.41 -1.17
C CYS A 193 -26.88 -5.34 -0.53
N ILE A 194 -26.28 -4.27 -0.03
CA ILE A 194 -26.99 -3.14 0.58
C ILE A 194 -27.61 -2.31 -0.54
N CYS A 195 -28.89 -2.53 -0.85
CA CYS A 195 -29.62 -1.81 -1.89
C CYS A 195 -30.48 -0.70 -1.29
N LEU A 196 -30.44 0.49 -1.90
CA LEU A 196 -31.29 1.63 -1.54
C LEU A 196 -32.80 1.33 -1.60
N LEU A 197 -33.20 0.38 -2.44
CA LEU A 197 -34.61 -0.01 -2.67
C LEU A 197 -35.22 -0.79 -1.48
N TYR A 198 -34.42 -1.45 -0.64
CA TYR A 198 -34.95 -2.25 0.46
C TYR A 198 -35.31 -1.43 1.71
N THR A 199 -34.77 -0.21 1.80
CA THR A 199 -35.00 0.67 2.98
C THR A 199 -36.22 1.59 2.81
N SER A 200 -36.67 1.82 1.57
CA SER A 200 -37.84 2.66 1.28
C SER A 200 -39.15 1.95 1.58
N ASP A 201 -39.26 0.64 1.27
CA ASP A 201 -40.51 -0.10 1.46
C ASP A 201 -40.82 -0.45 2.93
N ALA A 202 -39.79 -0.54 3.79
CA ALA A 202 -39.97 -0.80 5.21
C ALA A 202 -40.42 0.44 6.03
N ALA A 203 -40.29 1.63 5.46
CA ALA A 203 -40.70 2.88 6.09
C ALA A 203 -42.18 3.27 5.76
N ASP A 204 -42.74 2.70 4.70
CA ASP A 204 -44.11 3.00 4.21
C ASP A 204 -45.17 2.04 4.77
N GLU A 205 -44.72 0.95 5.46
CA GLU A 205 -45.63 -0.02 6.09
C GLU A 205 -45.81 0.17 7.61
N ARG A 206 -45.55 1.36 8.17
CA ARG A 206 -45.80 1.66 9.59
C ARG A 206 -46.65 2.88 9.77
#